data_064bb1e1a84d28f12c15e954fe66e8af
#
_entry.id   064bb1e1a84d28f12c15e954fe66e8af
#
_cell.length_a   1.000
_cell.length_b   1.000
_cell.length_c   1.000
_cell.angle_alpha   90.00
_cell.angle_beta   90.00
_cell.angle_gamma   90.00
#
_symmetry.space_group_name_H-M   'P 1'
#
loop_
_entity.id
_entity.type
_entity.pdbx_description
1 polymer ?
#
loop_
_entity_poly.entity_id
_entity_poly.type
_entity_poly.pdbx_seq_one_letter_code
_entity_poly.pdbx_strand_id
1 'polypeptide(L)'
;MSRIKSALAFERARTDVSYFYRWLGYAWGEHIGDWMNLYTDRKGAHVHRVCIIAPRSHSKSTTLGVKLLHMCLFEKFNGKPMDIWLFSASQDTAVRRLAEIRKDLTTHKELARYIDPKKGGKRELWLNNGAVIRCSSVGSAIRGDHPAVVALDDVLLDAKKELNNEQLRHWLRKVVMPMLDPGSFLFCVGTPMSMMDLYHTEMLDNPEWKTGTWSAIPNWDESKHEPENLYALWPEFRPIDFLLEQKKVTGELEFAQEFLCKVIDDEAAVYPRKHTRANMDLEQLFDKQKRDEGRYVVGFDPSQGLGKDYSVLIAVRQESDGSLVVANVWRRNDFSPDKQADMIGEWCKRYSAPLAAEDVGFQRLFQSLLEAKGINVDYRQSRVSNKGLKQALLNRLRVWFERGKIVFPYGDDATRRVVNEILEELEAHAWKSGDIVDTGAHNDLVMALAHAVDQFSHQNTGVAWGARAMGKGEWSGGSGKTKSRSTMFRSVRRR
;
A
#
# COMPACT_ATOMS: atom_id res chain seq x y z
N MET A 1 18.11 27.31 -47.89
CA MET A 1 16.96 26.42 -47.63
C MET A 1 17.09 25.60 -46.30
N SER A 2 18.25 25.09 -45.93
CA SER A 2 18.45 24.32 -44.68
C SER A 2 18.17 25.10 -43.38
N ARG A 3 18.65 26.34 -43.23
CA ARG A 3 18.47 27.19 -42.04
C ARG A 3 17.00 27.59 -41.80
N ILE A 4 16.24 27.86 -42.87
CA ILE A 4 14.82 28.22 -42.76
C ILE A 4 13.99 27.00 -42.31
N LYS A 5 14.28 25.81 -42.84
CA LYS A 5 13.62 24.58 -42.44
C LYS A 5 13.89 24.26 -40.96
N SER A 6 15.15 24.45 -40.49
CA SER A 6 15.51 24.25 -39.08
C SER A 6 14.78 25.24 -38.16
N ALA A 7 14.71 26.53 -38.57
CA ALA A 7 14.00 27.55 -37.80
C ALA A 7 12.50 27.27 -37.69
N LEU A 8 11.85 26.88 -38.79
CA LEU A 8 10.44 26.50 -38.80
C LEU A 8 10.18 25.24 -37.93
N ALA A 9 11.05 24.24 -37.99
CA ALA A 9 10.95 23.05 -37.16
C ALA A 9 11.08 23.41 -35.66
N PHE A 10 11.98 24.32 -35.31
CA PHE A 10 12.16 24.79 -33.94
C PHE A 10 10.93 25.59 -33.45
N GLU A 11 10.37 26.47 -34.28
CA GLU A 11 9.14 27.20 -33.93
C GLU A 11 7.93 26.27 -33.74
N ARG A 12 7.81 25.24 -34.55
CA ARG A 12 6.80 24.22 -34.33
C ARG A 12 7.04 23.44 -33.04
N ALA A 13 8.28 23.07 -32.76
CA ALA A 13 8.63 22.40 -31.50
C ALA A 13 8.34 23.27 -30.27
N ARG A 14 8.42 24.59 -30.40
CA ARG A 14 8.12 25.56 -29.34
C ARG A 14 6.62 25.60 -28.99
N THR A 15 5.74 25.37 -29.96
CA THR A 15 4.29 25.50 -29.80
C THR A 15 3.55 24.17 -29.66
N ASP A 16 4.18 23.05 -30.02
CA ASP A 16 3.62 21.71 -30.03
C ASP A 16 4.54 20.75 -29.28
N VAL A 17 4.17 20.38 -28.06
CA VAL A 17 4.95 19.48 -27.20
C VAL A 17 5.05 18.06 -27.80
N SER A 18 4.03 17.58 -28.54
CA SER A 18 4.08 16.29 -29.22
C SER A 18 5.04 16.32 -30.41
N TYR A 19 5.12 17.45 -31.09
CA TYR A 19 6.14 17.67 -32.11
C TYR A 19 7.53 17.83 -31.48
N PHE A 20 7.65 18.53 -30.36
CA PHE A 20 8.90 18.69 -29.62
C PHE A 20 9.48 17.33 -29.19
N TYR A 21 8.65 16.41 -28.69
CA TYR A 21 9.05 15.05 -28.34
C TYR A 21 9.73 14.32 -29.53
N ARG A 22 9.07 14.35 -30.70
CA ARG A 22 9.62 13.74 -31.94
C ARG A 22 10.85 14.49 -32.46
N TRP A 23 10.87 15.79 -32.33
CA TRP A 23 11.99 16.64 -32.74
C TRP A 23 13.24 16.37 -31.90
N LEU A 24 13.09 16.00 -30.62
CA LEU A 24 14.18 15.51 -29.77
C LEU A 24 14.72 14.14 -30.21
N GLY A 25 14.07 13.46 -31.14
CA GLY A 25 14.50 12.16 -31.70
C GLY A 25 13.91 10.96 -30.95
N TYR A 26 12.93 11.15 -30.08
CA TYR A 26 12.27 10.05 -29.38
C TYR A 26 11.29 9.31 -30.30
N ALA A 27 11.23 8.01 -30.12
CA ALA A 27 10.28 7.14 -30.80
C ALA A 27 8.85 7.49 -30.41
N TRP A 28 7.98 7.60 -31.40
CA TRP A 28 6.59 7.95 -31.20
C TRP A 28 5.68 6.74 -31.14
N GLY A 29 4.68 6.77 -30.29
CA GLY A 29 3.55 5.88 -30.24
C GLY A 29 2.29 6.70 -30.01
N GLU A 30 1.13 6.22 -30.44
CA GLU A 30 -0.14 6.94 -30.30
C GLU A 30 -0.46 7.26 -28.83
N HIS A 31 -0.18 6.33 -27.93
CA HIS A 31 -0.33 6.50 -26.48
C HIS A 31 0.43 7.71 -25.92
N ILE A 32 1.58 8.06 -26.51
CA ILE A 32 2.35 9.27 -26.12
C ILE A 32 1.56 10.53 -26.43
N GLY A 33 0.88 10.53 -27.60
CA GLY A 33 -0.03 11.62 -27.96
C GLY A 33 -1.19 11.74 -26.96
N ASP A 34 -1.79 10.63 -26.59
CA ASP A 34 -2.86 10.59 -25.59
C ASP A 34 -2.39 11.14 -24.23
N TRP A 35 -1.18 10.76 -23.79
CA TRP A 35 -0.62 11.26 -22.54
C TRP A 35 -0.33 12.76 -22.60
N MET A 36 0.21 13.26 -23.73
CA MET A 36 0.43 14.70 -23.92
C MET A 36 -0.88 15.49 -23.90
N ASN A 37 -1.97 14.92 -24.43
CA ASN A 37 -3.30 15.53 -24.42
C ASN A 37 -3.94 15.58 -23.01
N LEU A 38 -3.47 14.80 -22.04
CA LEU A 38 -3.94 14.91 -20.66
C LEU A 38 -3.48 16.22 -20.00
N TYR A 39 -2.34 16.78 -20.39
CA TYR A 39 -1.83 18.01 -19.79
C TYR A 39 -2.59 19.28 -20.23
N THR A 40 -3.53 19.16 -21.17
CA THR A 40 -4.35 20.29 -21.64
C THR A 40 -5.83 19.91 -21.61
N ASP A 41 -6.70 20.89 -21.40
CA ASP A 41 -8.13 20.73 -21.55
C ASP A 41 -8.58 20.87 -23.03
N ARG A 42 -9.87 20.74 -23.28
CA ARG A 42 -10.45 20.89 -24.63
C ARG A 42 -10.29 22.29 -25.23
N LYS A 43 -9.97 23.29 -24.42
CA LYS A 43 -9.72 24.68 -24.83
C LYS A 43 -8.24 24.99 -25.00
N GLY A 44 -7.37 24.01 -24.75
CA GLY A 44 -5.91 24.17 -24.81
C GLY A 44 -5.30 24.77 -23.54
N ALA A 45 -6.07 24.98 -22.47
CA ALA A 45 -5.54 25.42 -21.19
C ALA A 45 -4.88 24.26 -20.44
N HIS A 46 -3.83 24.55 -19.67
CA HIS A 46 -3.16 23.53 -18.87
C HIS A 46 -4.05 22.98 -17.76
N VAL A 47 -4.00 21.68 -17.58
CA VAL A 47 -4.65 20.96 -16.46
C VAL A 47 -3.72 20.99 -15.27
N HIS A 48 -4.22 21.39 -14.10
CA HIS A 48 -3.40 21.56 -12.90
C HIS A 48 -2.94 20.26 -12.25
N ARG A 49 -3.74 19.19 -12.33
CA ARG A 49 -3.44 17.88 -11.72
C ARG A 49 -3.63 16.78 -12.74
N VAL A 50 -2.54 16.08 -13.08
CA VAL A 50 -2.53 15.00 -14.07
C VAL A 50 -1.86 13.78 -13.48
N CYS A 51 -2.52 12.60 -13.58
CA CYS A 51 -1.94 11.32 -13.21
C CYS A 51 -2.04 10.34 -14.38
N ILE A 52 -0.89 9.83 -14.81
CA ILE A 52 -0.76 8.86 -15.91
C ILE A 52 -0.25 7.54 -15.34
N ILE A 53 -1.09 6.53 -15.35
CA ILE A 53 -0.71 5.16 -15.02
C ILE A 53 -0.40 4.43 -16.32
N ALA A 54 0.82 3.96 -16.46
CA ALA A 54 1.28 3.42 -17.72
C ALA A 54 2.29 2.26 -17.51
N PRO A 55 2.34 1.31 -18.47
CA PRO A 55 3.15 0.13 -18.35
C PRO A 55 4.64 0.45 -18.36
N ARG A 56 5.41 -0.45 -17.76
CA ARG A 56 6.87 -0.37 -17.75
C ARG A 56 7.43 -0.35 -19.18
N SER A 57 8.51 0.40 -19.39
CA SER A 57 9.23 0.51 -20.67
C SER A 57 8.43 1.10 -21.84
N HIS A 58 7.35 1.85 -21.58
CA HIS A 58 6.54 2.55 -22.58
C HIS A 58 6.76 4.07 -22.60
N SER A 59 7.92 4.53 -22.12
CA SER A 59 8.38 5.94 -22.19
C SER A 59 7.63 6.94 -21.30
N LYS A 60 6.91 6.50 -20.24
CA LYS A 60 6.18 7.41 -19.34
C LYS A 60 7.05 8.49 -18.72
N SER A 61 8.21 8.11 -18.14
CA SER A 61 9.16 9.06 -17.54
C SER A 61 9.82 9.99 -18.55
N THR A 62 10.10 9.48 -19.77
CA THR A 62 10.62 10.29 -20.87
C THR A 62 9.59 11.33 -21.31
N THR A 63 8.33 10.96 -21.43
CA THR A 63 7.22 11.85 -21.80
C THR A 63 7.05 12.96 -20.77
N LEU A 64 7.08 12.62 -19.46
CA LEU A 64 7.08 13.60 -18.38
C LEU A 64 8.30 14.54 -18.49
N GLY A 65 9.51 13.99 -18.62
CA GLY A 65 10.75 14.78 -18.74
C GLY A 65 10.71 15.77 -19.88
N VAL A 66 10.22 15.36 -21.06
CA VAL A 66 10.05 16.23 -22.24
C VAL A 66 9.01 17.32 -21.97
N LYS A 67 7.88 17.01 -21.29
CA LYS A 67 6.89 18.02 -20.91
C LYS A 67 7.49 19.05 -19.96
N LEU A 68 8.23 18.64 -18.93
CA LEU A 68 8.89 19.55 -17.99
C LEU A 68 9.94 20.43 -18.69
N LEU A 69 10.73 19.84 -19.58
CA LEU A 69 11.72 20.58 -20.36
C LEU A 69 11.06 21.61 -21.27
N HIS A 70 9.98 21.23 -21.97
CA HIS A 70 9.22 22.15 -22.83
C HIS A 70 8.69 23.35 -22.03
N MET A 71 8.10 23.11 -20.84
CA MET A 71 7.64 24.19 -19.95
C MET A 71 8.78 25.10 -19.52
N CYS A 72 9.94 24.56 -19.12
CA CYS A 72 11.11 25.36 -18.74
C CYS A 72 11.65 26.23 -19.86
N LEU A 73 11.59 25.74 -21.11
CA LEU A 73 12.11 26.45 -22.25
C LEU A 73 11.18 27.58 -22.74
N PHE A 74 9.89 27.32 -22.75
CA PHE A 74 8.95 28.11 -23.55
C PHE A 74 7.79 28.73 -22.77
N GLU A 75 7.62 28.37 -21.52
CA GLU A 75 6.47 28.81 -20.72
C GLU A 75 6.93 29.66 -19.51
N LYS A 76 5.97 30.36 -18.92
CA LYS A 76 6.16 31.14 -17.68
C LYS A 76 4.99 30.86 -16.73
N PHE A 77 5.24 30.85 -15.46
CA PHE A 77 4.24 30.78 -14.41
C PHE A 77 4.11 32.14 -13.73
N ASN A 78 2.93 32.77 -13.80
CA ASN A 78 2.66 34.11 -13.25
C ASN A 78 3.71 35.15 -13.69
N GLY A 79 4.14 35.08 -14.97
CA GLY A 79 5.16 35.96 -15.54
C GLY A 79 6.61 35.66 -15.15
N LYS A 80 6.86 34.71 -14.28
CA LYS A 80 8.19 34.26 -13.84
C LYS A 80 8.65 33.00 -14.61
N PRO A 81 9.96 32.76 -14.69
CA PRO A 81 10.50 31.49 -15.20
C PRO A 81 9.97 30.31 -14.42
N MET A 82 9.87 29.13 -15.08
CA MET A 82 9.43 27.90 -14.43
C MET A 82 10.41 27.46 -13.33
N ASP A 83 9.90 27.16 -12.18
CA ASP A 83 10.56 26.49 -11.07
C ASP A 83 9.88 25.14 -10.87
N ILE A 84 10.63 24.04 -11.03
CA ILE A 84 10.10 22.68 -11.06
C ILE A 84 10.81 21.81 -10.03
N TRP A 85 10.03 21.08 -9.23
CA TRP A 85 10.51 19.97 -8.43
C TRP A 85 10.14 18.63 -9.06
N LEU A 86 11.13 17.79 -9.32
CA LEU A 86 10.98 16.42 -9.80
C LEU A 86 11.31 15.45 -8.66
N PHE A 87 10.33 14.64 -8.25
CA PHE A 87 10.51 13.61 -7.24
C PHE A 87 10.43 12.23 -7.88
N SER A 88 11.31 11.34 -7.44
CA SER A 88 11.26 9.91 -7.76
C SER A 88 11.40 9.10 -6.47
N ALA A 89 11.15 7.81 -6.56
CA ALA A 89 11.22 6.90 -5.43
C ALA A 89 12.56 6.94 -4.66
N SER A 90 13.69 7.12 -5.36
CA SER A 90 15.01 7.27 -4.74
C SER A 90 15.76 8.49 -5.29
N GLN A 91 16.75 8.98 -4.51
CA GLN A 91 17.60 10.11 -4.93
C GLN A 91 18.38 9.79 -6.21
N ASP A 92 18.89 8.56 -6.33
CA ASP A 92 19.67 8.15 -7.52
C ASP A 92 18.78 8.09 -8.77
N THR A 93 17.53 7.64 -8.63
CA THR A 93 16.55 7.66 -9.72
C THR A 93 16.22 9.09 -10.12
N ALA A 94 15.96 9.99 -9.17
CA ALA A 94 15.67 11.39 -9.45
C ALA A 94 16.84 12.09 -10.18
N VAL A 95 18.07 11.85 -9.73
CA VAL A 95 19.29 12.39 -10.39
C VAL A 95 19.46 11.83 -11.80
N ARG A 96 19.21 10.53 -12.00
CA ARG A 96 19.25 9.91 -13.35
C ARG A 96 18.22 10.55 -14.27
N ARG A 97 16.98 10.76 -13.82
CA ARG A 97 15.93 11.42 -14.62
C ARG A 97 16.31 12.85 -14.99
N LEU A 98 16.86 13.62 -14.05
CA LEU A 98 17.35 14.96 -14.36
C LEU A 98 18.53 14.95 -15.34
N ALA A 99 19.40 13.94 -15.28
CA ALA A 99 20.51 13.78 -16.23
C ALA A 99 20.02 13.45 -17.64
N GLU A 100 18.93 12.67 -17.78
CA GLU A 100 18.28 12.42 -19.07
C GLU A 100 17.74 13.71 -19.69
N ILE A 101 17.03 14.53 -18.93
CA ILE A 101 16.53 15.86 -19.37
C ILE A 101 17.70 16.76 -19.77
N ARG A 102 18.79 16.77 -18.99
CA ARG A 102 20.00 17.54 -19.31
C ARG A 102 20.65 17.06 -20.61
N LYS A 103 20.67 15.75 -20.87
CA LYS A 103 21.19 15.18 -22.11
C LYS A 103 20.44 15.71 -23.33
N ASP A 104 19.12 15.84 -23.28
CA ASP A 104 18.33 16.41 -24.37
C ASP A 104 18.77 17.84 -24.71
N LEU A 105 18.99 18.67 -23.69
CA LEU A 105 19.52 20.01 -23.88
C LEU A 105 20.92 20.05 -24.52
N THR A 106 21.80 19.12 -24.11
CA THR A 106 23.20 19.12 -24.60
C THR A 106 23.35 18.53 -25.99
N THR A 107 22.46 17.58 -26.34
CA THR A 107 22.53 16.87 -27.64
C THR A 107 22.01 17.73 -28.78
N HIS A 108 21.03 18.60 -28.54
CA HIS A 108 20.47 19.47 -29.56
C HIS A 108 21.15 20.85 -29.57
N LYS A 109 21.80 21.19 -30.68
CA LYS A 109 22.54 22.46 -30.83
C LYS A 109 21.68 23.69 -30.56
N GLU A 110 20.42 23.65 -30.97
CA GLU A 110 19.45 24.72 -30.76
C GLU A 110 19.09 24.88 -29.27
N LEU A 111 19.17 23.80 -28.46
CA LEU A 111 18.84 23.79 -27.03
C LEU A 111 20.06 24.05 -26.14
N ALA A 112 21.25 23.66 -26.55
CA ALA A 112 22.48 23.79 -25.74
C ALA A 112 22.72 25.22 -25.26
N ARG A 113 22.28 26.21 -26.04
CA ARG A 113 22.38 27.64 -25.69
C ARG A 113 21.52 28.08 -24.50
N TYR A 114 20.55 27.28 -24.11
CA TYR A 114 19.65 27.59 -22.97
C TYR A 114 20.20 27.14 -21.62
N ILE A 115 21.26 26.33 -21.57
CA ILE A 115 21.87 25.89 -20.31
C ILE A 115 22.62 27.07 -19.69
N ASP A 116 22.42 27.30 -18.39
CA ASP A 116 23.26 28.21 -17.63
C ASP A 116 24.56 27.48 -17.22
N PRO A 117 25.71 27.84 -17.81
CA PRO A 117 26.97 27.14 -17.55
C PRO A 117 27.55 27.44 -16.16
N LYS A 118 27.03 28.45 -15.47
CA LYS A 118 27.54 28.92 -14.17
C LYS A 118 26.74 28.36 -13.00
N LYS A 119 25.59 27.83 -13.27
CA LYS A 119 24.66 27.32 -12.24
C LYS A 119 24.30 25.87 -12.45
N GLY A 120 23.93 25.23 -11.37
CA GLY A 120 23.44 23.86 -11.37
C GLY A 120 24.44 22.83 -10.81
N GLY A 121 24.05 21.59 -10.84
CA GLY A 121 24.82 20.48 -10.31
C GLY A 121 24.10 19.14 -10.60
N LYS A 122 24.43 18.09 -9.88
CA LYS A 122 23.78 16.78 -10.10
C LYS A 122 22.27 16.80 -9.80
N ARG A 123 21.82 17.70 -8.92
CA ARG A 123 20.42 17.77 -8.44
C ARG A 123 19.64 18.95 -8.99
N GLU A 124 20.29 19.83 -9.75
CA GLU A 124 19.68 21.04 -10.29
C GLU A 124 20.11 21.27 -11.73
N LEU A 125 19.17 21.63 -12.57
CA LEU A 125 19.38 22.04 -13.95
C LEU A 125 18.84 23.47 -14.12
N TRP A 126 19.75 24.42 -14.31
CA TRP A 126 19.42 25.84 -14.52
C TRP A 126 19.49 26.21 -15.98
N LEU A 127 18.51 26.97 -16.43
CA LEU A 127 18.48 27.57 -17.75
C LEU A 127 18.80 29.07 -17.68
N ASN A 128 19.35 29.61 -18.75
CA ASN A 128 19.73 31.02 -18.83
C ASN A 128 18.53 32.00 -18.88
N ASN A 129 17.31 31.48 -19.11
CA ASN A 129 16.07 32.24 -18.97
C ASN A 129 15.61 32.35 -17.51
N GLY A 130 16.35 31.74 -16.56
CA GLY A 130 16.07 31.73 -15.14
C GLY A 130 15.21 30.52 -14.68
N ALA A 131 14.74 29.64 -15.58
CA ALA A 131 14.03 28.45 -15.23
C ALA A 131 14.96 27.41 -14.58
N VAL A 132 14.40 26.60 -13.70
CA VAL A 132 15.14 25.56 -12.97
C VAL A 132 14.31 24.28 -12.79
N ILE A 133 14.97 23.13 -12.94
CA ILE A 133 14.44 21.83 -12.51
C ILE A 133 15.34 21.32 -11.39
N ARG A 134 14.76 21.09 -10.22
CA ARG A 134 15.41 20.45 -9.07
C ARG A 134 14.89 19.03 -8.92
N CYS A 135 15.70 18.14 -8.38
CA CYS A 135 15.27 16.77 -8.14
C CYS A 135 15.59 16.26 -6.73
N SER A 136 14.69 15.46 -6.19
CA SER A 136 14.88 14.79 -4.90
C SER A 136 14.11 13.46 -4.85
N SER A 137 14.34 12.68 -3.78
CA SER A 137 13.52 11.52 -3.48
C SER A 137 12.22 11.91 -2.77
N VAL A 138 11.22 11.06 -2.86
CA VAL A 138 10.03 11.12 -1.99
C VAL A 138 10.45 11.08 -0.52
N GLY A 139 9.61 11.65 0.36
CA GLY A 139 9.93 11.75 1.79
C GLY A 139 10.92 12.85 2.16
N SER A 140 11.51 13.56 1.18
CA SER A 140 12.40 14.68 1.46
C SER A 140 11.66 15.81 2.17
N ALA A 141 12.27 16.34 3.24
CA ALA A 141 11.71 17.45 4.02
C ALA A 141 12.02 18.79 3.35
N ILE A 142 11.44 19.05 2.18
CA ILE A 142 11.55 20.31 1.49
C ILE A 142 10.45 21.24 2.01
N ARG A 143 10.84 22.38 2.54
CA ARG A 143 9.90 23.39 3.07
C ARG A 143 10.28 24.77 2.61
N GLY A 144 9.27 25.60 2.36
CA GLY A 144 9.47 27.02 1.97
C GLY A 144 9.70 27.27 0.49
N ASP A 145 9.76 26.23 -0.34
CA ASP A 145 9.76 26.36 -1.79
C ASP A 145 8.32 26.37 -2.33
N HIS A 146 8.06 27.24 -3.30
CA HIS A 146 6.78 27.39 -3.98
C HIS A 146 6.96 27.24 -5.49
N PRO A 147 7.13 26.00 -5.98
CA PRO A 147 7.39 25.74 -7.39
C PRO A 147 6.14 25.97 -8.26
N ALA A 148 6.37 26.28 -9.52
CA ALA A 148 5.33 26.31 -10.53
C ALA A 148 4.80 24.89 -10.83
N VAL A 149 5.69 23.88 -10.77
CA VAL A 149 5.37 22.49 -11.06
C VAL A 149 6.00 21.57 -10.02
N VAL A 150 5.21 20.63 -9.50
CA VAL A 150 5.72 19.42 -8.86
C VAL A 150 5.43 18.24 -9.77
N ALA A 151 6.47 17.45 -10.06
CA ALA A 151 6.39 16.25 -10.88
C ALA A 151 6.79 15.01 -10.05
N LEU A 152 5.98 13.97 -10.11
CA LEU A 152 6.16 12.69 -9.42
C LEU A 152 6.41 11.61 -10.48
N ASP A 153 7.62 11.04 -10.53
CA ASP A 153 8.02 10.02 -11.51
C ASP A 153 8.34 8.69 -10.81
N ASP A 154 7.47 7.69 -11.01
CA ASP A 154 7.61 6.35 -10.41
C ASP A 154 7.93 6.44 -8.91
N VAL A 155 7.05 7.07 -8.14
CA VAL A 155 7.28 7.36 -6.71
C VAL A 155 7.02 6.17 -5.78
N LEU A 156 6.42 5.10 -6.28
CA LEU A 156 6.28 3.85 -5.54
C LEU A 156 7.55 3.01 -5.66
N LEU A 157 7.95 2.40 -4.58
CA LEU A 157 9.07 1.44 -4.54
C LEU A 157 8.61 0.09 -4.05
N ASP A 158 9.32 -0.94 -4.48
CA ASP A 158 9.23 -2.27 -3.88
C ASP A 158 9.37 -2.18 -2.35
N ALA A 159 8.40 -2.73 -1.67
CA ALA A 159 8.07 -2.58 -0.24
C ALA A 159 9.19 -2.87 0.80
N LYS A 160 10.46 -3.00 0.39
CA LYS A 160 11.53 -3.45 1.30
C LYS A 160 12.43 -2.37 1.88
N LYS A 161 12.41 -1.12 1.41
CA LYS A 161 13.45 -0.17 1.84
C LYS A 161 13.03 1.26 2.15
N GLU A 162 11.84 1.72 1.76
CA GLU A 162 11.50 3.14 1.91
C GLU A 162 10.04 3.35 2.36
N LEU A 163 9.53 4.56 2.26
CA LEU A 163 8.23 4.97 2.78
C LEU A 163 7.10 4.01 2.38
N ASN A 164 6.35 3.55 3.36
CA ASN A 164 5.11 2.82 3.10
C ASN A 164 4.04 3.76 2.50
N ASN A 165 2.95 3.19 2.02
CA ASN A 165 1.86 3.95 1.38
C ASN A 165 1.29 5.05 2.28
N GLU A 166 1.19 4.83 3.59
CA GLU A 166 0.72 5.84 4.55
C GLU A 166 1.70 7.00 4.68
N GLN A 167 2.99 6.72 4.78
CA GLN A 167 4.04 7.74 4.84
C GLN A 167 4.11 8.55 3.54
N LEU A 168 3.92 7.91 2.37
CA LEU A 168 3.84 8.60 1.09
C LEU A 168 2.61 9.51 1.01
N ARG A 169 1.43 9.05 1.43
CA ARG A 169 0.22 9.88 1.53
C ARG A 169 0.43 11.06 2.47
N HIS A 170 1.03 10.79 3.64
CA HIS A 170 1.34 11.85 4.60
C HIS A 170 2.33 12.88 4.02
N TRP A 171 3.38 12.41 3.35
CA TRP A 171 4.33 13.28 2.67
C TRP A 171 3.66 14.11 1.56
N LEU A 172 2.82 13.49 0.71
CA LEU A 172 2.07 14.22 -0.30
C LEU A 172 1.22 15.34 0.33
N ARG A 173 0.44 15.01 1.36
CA ARG A 173 -0.49 15.96 2.01
C ARG A 173 0.21 17.02 2.86
N LYS A 174 1.34 16.71 3.50
CA LYS A 174 2.03 17.60 4.47
C LYS A 174 3.22 18.35 3.90
N VAL A 175 3.79 17.88 2.79
CA VAL A 175 4.95 18.49 2.15
C VAL A 175 4.58 18.98 0.76
N VAL A 176 4.12 18.12 -0.14
CA VAL A 176 3.90 18.48 -1.55
C VAL A 176 2.70 19.44 -1.71
N MET A 177 1.54 19.11 -1.13
CA MET A 177 0.34 19.95 -1.31
C MET A 177 0.53 21.38 -0.81
N PRO A 178 1.19 21.62 0.35
CA PRO A 178 1.47 23.00 0.82
C PRO A 178 2.52 23.76 0.00
N MET A 179 3.33 23.09 -0.84
CA MET A 179 4.26 23.78 -1.76
C MET A 179 3.53 24.39 -2.96
N LEU A 180 2.33 23.96 -3.27
CA LEU A 180 1.59 24.38 -4.46
C LEU A 180 0.84 25.68 -4.19
N ASP A 181 1.25 26.75 -4.84
CA ASP A 181 0.51 28.01 -4.90
C ASP A 181 -0.74 27.87 -5.81
N PRO A 182 -1.72 28.78 -5.69
CA PRO A 182 -2.85 28.81 -6.61
C PRO A 182 -2.38 28.89 -8.07
N GLY A 183 -2.84 27.92 -8.87
CA GLY A 183 -2.46 27.79 -10.28
C GLY A 183 -1.22 26.93 -10.54
N SER A 184 -0.48 26.49 -9.52
CA SER A 184 0.63 25.53 -9.68
C SER A 184 0.14 24.18 -10.21
N PHE A 185 1.08 23.43 -10.80
CA PHE A 185 0.80 22.15 -11.45
C PHE A 185 1.36 20.97 -10.61
N LEU A 186 0.61 19.88 -10.58
CA LEU A 186 1.04 18.61 -9.99
C LEU A 186 0.87 17.49 -11.02
N PHE A 187 1.98 16.98 -11.52
CA PHE A 187 2.00 15.91 -12.52
C PHE A 187 2.55 14.63 -11.92
N CYS A 188 1.90 13.53 -12.21
CA CYS A 188 2.28 12.22 -11.74
C CYS A 188 2.30 11.21 -12.89
N VAL A 189 3.36 10.41 -12.97
CA VAL A 189 3.41 9.24 -13.84
C VAL A 189 3.93 8.05 -13.03
N GLY A 190 3.36 6.87 -13.25
CA GLY A 190 3.80 5.68 -12.54
C GLY A 190 3.19 4.38 -13.02
N THR A 191 3.58 3.31 -12.34
CA THR A 191 3.00 1.97 -12.46
C THR A 191 2.38 1.59 -11.12
N PRO A 192 1.16 1.06 -11.07
CA PRO A 192 0.47 0.79 -9.82
C PRO A 192 1.08 -0.44 -9.13
N MET A 193 1.05 -0.46 -7.80
CA MET A 193 1.58 -1.57 -7.01
C MET A 193 0.53 -2.25 -6.13
N SER A 194 -0.47 -1.51 -5.67
CA SER A 194 -1.58 -2.04 -4.88
C SER A 194 -2.80 -1.13 -4.99
N MET A 195 -3.99 -1.64 -4.64
CA MET A 195 -5.19 -0.80 -4.55
C MET A 195 -5.10 0.24 -3.43
N MET A 196 -4.14 0.06 -2.51
CA MET A 196 -3.87 0.99 -1.41
C MET A 196 -2.68 1.90 -1.68
N ASP A 197 -2.13 1.88 -2.88
CA ASP A 197 -1.03 2.77 -3.24
C ASP A 197 -1.47 4.25 -3.38
N LEU A 198 -0.49 5.13 -3.48
CA LEU A 198 -0.72 6.57 -3.59
C LEU A 198 -1.60 6.94 -4.78
N TYR A 199 -1.46 6.22 -5.91
CA TYR A 199 -2.21 6.54 -7.12
C TYR A 199 -3.70 6.24 -6.98
N HIS A 200 -4.04 5.07 -6.43
CA HIS A 200 -5.44 4.67 -6.22
C HIS A 200 -6.11 5.49 -5.12
N THR A 201 -5.40 5.74 -4.02
CA THR A 201 -6.01 6.39 -2.85
C THR A 201 -6.13 7.90 -2.95
N GLU A 202 -5.26 8.58 -3.74
CA GLU A 202 -5.20 10.05 -3.76
C GLU A 202 -5.53 10.65 -5.13
N MET A 203 -5.42 9.89 -6.23
CA MET A 203 -5.43 10.47 -7.57
C MET A 203 -6.50 9.89 -8.49
N LEU A 204 -6.56 8.55 -8.66
CA LEU A 204 -7.37 7.93 -9.72
C LEU A 204 -8.88 8.16 -9.57
N ASP A 205 -9.40 8.08 -8.36
CA ASP A 205 -10.82 8.29 -8.05
C ASP A 205 -11.14 9.73 -7.61
N ASN A 206 -10.16 10.63 -7.66
CA ASN A 206 -10.32 12.01 -7.22
C ASN A 206 -10.69 12.89 -8.42
N PRO A 207 -11.88 13.55 -8.43
CA PRO A 207 -12.35 14.34 -9.56
C PRO A 207 -11.52 15.60 -9.85
N GLU A 208 -10.64 16.01 -8.93
CA GLU A 208 -9.72 17.12 -9.17
C GLU A 208 -8.53 16.74 -10.07
N TRP A 209 -8.35 15.44 -10.35
CA TRP A 209 -7.30 14.93 -11.19
C TRP A 209 -7.83 14.53 -12.58
N LYS A 210 -7.09 14.89 -13.60
CA LYS A 210 -7.26 14.31 -14.93
C LYS A 210 -6.37 13.07 -15.02
N THR A 211 -6.99 11.92 -15.07
CA THR A 211 -6.29 10.63 -14.95
C THR A 211 -6.45 9.79 -16.20
N GLY A 212 -5.52 8.85 -16.40
CA GLY A 212 -5.68 7.81 -17.40
C GLY A 212 -4.77 6.61 -17.06
N THR A 213 -5.28 5.43 -17.38
CA THR A 213 -4.57 4.15 -17.18
C THR A 213 -4.46 3.42 -18.51
N TRP A 214 -3.26 2.98 -18.86
CA TRP A 214 -2.95 2.24 -20.08
C TRP A 214 -2.33 0.89 -19.75
N SER A 215 -2.75 -0.12 -20.49
CA SER A 215 -2.17 -1.46 -20.46
C SER A 215 -1.23 -1.64 -21.66
N ALA A 216 -0.12 -2.38 -21.50
CA ALA A 216 0.73 -2.76 -22.64
C ALA A 216 0.01 -3.64 -23.66
N ILE A 217 -1.05 -4.34 -23.23
CA ILE A 217 -1.97 -5.09 -24.07
C ILE A 217 -3.38 -4.61 -23.75
N PRO A 218 -3.91 -3.60 -24.48
CA PRO A 218 -5.18 -2.97 -24.16
C PRO A 218 -6.39 -3.91 -24.11
N ASN A 219 -6.40 -4.93 -24.95
CA ASN A 219 -7.49 -5.90 -25.05
C ASN A 219 -7.23 -7.24 -24.33
N TRP A 220 -6.38 -7.24 -23.31
CA TRP A 220 -6.01 -8.46 -22.58
C TRP A 220 -7.21 -9.28 -22.07
N ASP A 221 -8.21 -8.64 -21.47
CA ASP A 221 -9.36 -9.34 -20.90
C ASP A 221 -10.37 -9.80 -21.94
N GLU A 222 -10.50 -9.05 -23.03
CA GLU A 222 -11.48 -9.30 -24.10
C GLU A 222 -11.06 -10.45 -25.02
N SER A 223 -9.74 -10.65 -25.18
CA SER A 223 -9.14 -11.59 -26.10
C SER A 223 -9.10 -13.04 -25.61
N LYS A 224 -9.56 -13.30 -24.37
CA LYS A 224 -9.37 -14.61 -23.68
C LYS A 224 -7.91 -15.07 -23.65
N HIS A 225 -6.96 -14.14 -23.76
CA HIS A 225 -5.53 -14.35 -23.79
C HIS A 225 -4.99 -15.19 -24.96
N GLU A 226 -5.78 -15.34 -26.05
CA GLU A 226 -5.32 -16.00 -27.28
C GLU A 226 -4.36 -15.07 -28.04
N PRO A 227 -3.09 -15.49 -28.28
CA PRO A 227 -2.04 -14.62 -28.83
C PRO A 227 -2.41 -13.93 -30.15
N GLU A 228 -3.13 -14.61 -31.01
CA GLU A 228 -3.58 -14.09 -32.32
C GLU A 228 -4.60 -12.95 -32.21
N ASN A 229 -5.27 -12.82 -31.08
CA ASN A 229 -6.28 -11.79 -30.84
C ASN A 229 -5.72 -10.59 -30.07
N LEU A 230 -4.48 -10.69 -29.55
CA LEU A 230 -3.87 -9.63 -28.75
C LEU A 230 -3.29 -8.53 -29.66
N TYR A 231 -3.38 -7.29 -29.20
CA TYR A 231 -2.62 -6.18 -29.79
C TYR A 231 -1.85 -5.39 -28.74
N ALA A 232 -0.64 -4.96 -29.11
CA ALA A 232 0.25 -4.21 -28.22
C ALA A 232 -0.06 -2.71 -28.26
N LEU A 233 0.10 -2.02 -27.15
CA LEU A 233 0.00 -0.56 -27.06
C LEU A 233 1.07 0.15 -27.91
N TRP A 234 2.23 -0.48 -28.06
CA TRP A 234 3.37 0.04 -28.84
C TRP A 234 4.04 -1.06 -29.68
N PRO A 235 3.38 -1.52 -30.77
CA PRO A 235 3.80 -2.71 -31.50
C PRO A 235 5.21 -2.61 -32.10
N GLU A 236 5.67 -1.42 -32.50
CA GLU A 236 6.99 -1.21 -33.10
C GLU A 236 8.15 -1.42 -32.11
N PHE A 237 7.93 -1.21 -30.83
CA PHE A 237 8.96 -1.29 -29.80
C PHE A 237 8.71 -2.36 -28.74
N ARG A 238 7.44 -2.75 -28.56
CA ARG A 238 7.00 -3.75 -27.59
C ARG A 238 5.95 -4.65 -28.22
N PRO A 239 6.35 -5.49 -29.23
CA PRO A 239 5.41 -6.40 -29.90
C PRO A 239 4.86 -7.44 -28.93
N ILE A 240 3.76 -8.06 -29.30
CA ILE A 240 3.06 -9.07 -28.49
C ILE A 240 4.01 -10.21 -28.06
N ASP A 241 4.82 -10.73 -28.98
CA ASP A 241 5.75 -11.82 -28.65
C ASP A 241 6.72 -11.44 -27.53
N PHE A 242 7.26 -10.21 -27.58
CA PHE A 242 8.10 -9.68 -26.49
C PHE A 242 7.34 -9.58 -25.18
N LEU A 243 6.10 -9.09 -25.18
CA LEU A 243 5.29 -8.96 -23.97
C LEU A 243 4.93 -10.31 -23.37
N LEU A 244 4.60 -11.30 -24.19
CA LEU A 244 4.33 -12.67 -23.75
C LEU A 244 5.58 -13.37 -23.22
N GLU A 245 6.76 -13.07 -23.79
CA GLU A 245 8.03 -13.54 -23.22
C GLU A 245 8.30 -12.91 -21.84
N GLN A 246 8.06 -11.60 -21.69
CA GLN A 246 8.15 -10.95 -20.37
C GLN A 246 7.21 -11.62 -19.35
N LYS A 247 5.98 -11.97 -19.74
CA LYS A 247 5.04 -12.71 -18.88
C LYS A 247 5.63 -14.03 -18.40
N LYS A 248 6.29 -14.81 -19.30
CA LYS A 248 6.92 -16.09 -18.95
C LYS A 248 8.10 -15.91 -17.97
N VAL A 249 8.85 -14.82 -18.12
CA VAL A 249 10.04 -14.57 -17.30
C VAL A 249 9.67 -13.99 -15.93
N THR A 250 8.73 -13.06 -15.87
CA THR A 250 8.36 -12.35 -14.64
C THR A 250 7.28 -13.06 -13.83
N GLY A 251 6.47 -13.89 -14.49
CA GLY A 251 5.30 -14.50 -13.88
C GLY A 251 4.03 -13.67 -14.10
N GLU A 252 2.90 -14.27 -13.77
CA GLU A 252 1.58 -13.71 -14.11
C GLU A 252 1.25 -12.47 -13.28
N LEU A 253 1.59 -12.48 -12.00
CA LEU A 253 1.29 -11.40 -11.07
C LEU A 253 2.11 -10.13 -11.39
N GLU A 254 3.42 -10.28 -11.51
CA GLU A 254 4.33 -9.18 -11.84
C GLU A 254 4.06 -8.64 -13.25
N PHE A 255 3.70 -9.52 -14.20
CA PHE A 255 3.33 -9.08 -15.54
C PHE A 255 2.04 -8.25 -15.53
N ALA A 256 1.02 -8.69 -14.81
CA ALA A 256 -0.22 -7.95 -14.69
C ALA A 256 -0.01 -6.56 -14.07
N GLN A 257 0.82 -6.47 -13.04
CA GLN A 257 1.14 -5.22 -12.37
C GLN A 257 1.99 -4.30 -13.25
N GLU A 258 3.12 -4.78 -13.76
CA GLU A 258 4.13 -3.96 -14.44
C GLU A 258 3.77 -3.63 -15.89
N PHE A 259 3.05 -4.53 -16.58
CA PHE A 259 2.73 -4.37 -18.00
C PHE A 259 1.24 -4.13 -18.27
N LEU A 260 0.34 -4.78 -17.55
CA LEU A 260 -1.09 -4.54 -17.74
C LEU A 260 -1.62 -3.38 -16.88
N CYS A 261 -0.80 -2.85 -15.97
CA CYS A 261 -1.19 -1.85 -14.98
C CYS A 261 -2.44 -2.28 -14.18
N LYS A 262 -2.56 -3.59 -13.96
CA LYS A 262 -3.62 -4.19 -13.17
C LYS A 262 -3.08 -4.60 -11.83
N VAL A 263 -3.72 -4.12 -10.81
CA VAL A 263 -3.45 -4.57 -9.46
C VAL A 263 -4.33 -5.80 -9.19
N ILE A 264 -3.68 -6.95 -9.09
CA ILE A 264 -4.35 -8.23 -8.80
C ILE A 264 -4.35 -8.42 -7.27
N ASP A 265 -5.04 -7.54 -6.57
CA ASP A 265 -5.15 -7.67 -5.11
C ASP A 265 -6.14 -8.76 -4.69
N ASP A 266 -7.19 -9.00 -5.47
CA ASP A 266 -8.27 -9.91 -5.06
C ASP A 266 -7.94 -11.40 -5.21
N GLU A 267 -7.08 -11.81 -6.14
CA GLU A 267 -6.72 -13.23 -6.30
C GLU A 267 -5.54 -13.67 -5.42
N ALA A 268 -4.60 -12.77 -5.15
CA ALA A 268 -3.49 -13.00 -4.23
C ALA A 268 -3.78 -12.51 -2.80
N ALA A 269 -4.84 -11.75 -2.58
CA ALA A 269 -5.22 -11.24 -1.28
C ALA A 269 -5.73 -12.36 -0.37
N VAL A 270 -5.24 -12.39 0.86
CA VAL A 270 -5.80 -13.27 1.90
C VAL A 270 -7.21 -12.83 2.27
N TYR A 271 -7.45 -11.52 2.26
CA TYR A 271 -8.72 -10.88 2.57
C TYR A 271 -9.19 -10.00 1.39
N PRO A 272 -9.80 -10.59 0.35
CA PRO A 272 -10.28 -9.84 -0.82
C PRO A 272 -11.28 -8.74 -0.45
N ARG A 273 -11.19 -7.58 -1.10
CA ARG A 273 -12.05 -6.41 -0.85
C ARG A 273 -13.55 -6.71 -0.95
N LYS A 274 -13.92 -7.55 -1.90
CA LYS A 274 -15.31 -8.01 -2.06
C LYS A 274 -15.87 -8.69 -0.79
N HIS A 275 -15.01 -9.24 0.07
CA HIS A 275 -15.41 -9.88 1.32
C HIS A 275 -15.25 -8.95 2.51
N THR A 276 -14.15 -8.17 2.59
CA THR A 276 -13.89 -7.27 3.73
C THR A 276 -14.85 -6.09 3.75
N ARG A 277 -15.28 -5.62 2.57
CA ARG A 277 -16.20 -4.48 2.42
C ARG A 277 -17.65 -4.86 2.15
N ALA A 278 -17.98 -6.16 2.16
CA ALA A 278 -19.34 -6.64 1.85
C ALA A 278 -20.40 -6.19 2.86
N ASN A 279 -20.03 -6.06 4.13
CA ASN A 279 -20.96 -5.82 5.23
C ASN A 279 -20.54 -4.58 6.05
N MET A 280 -20.72 -3.40 5.43
CA MET A 280 -20.59 -2.11 6.08
C MET A 280 -21.98 -1.66 6.55
N ASP A 281 -22.15 -1.46 7.84
CA ASP A 281 -23.38 -0.88 8.39
C ASP A 281 -23.22 0.64 8.50
N LEU A 282 -23.84 1.35 7.56
CA LEU A 282 -23.73 2.81 7.40
C LEU A 282 -24.44 3.61 8.50
N GLU A 283 -25.25 2.95 9.31
CA GLU A 283 -25.98 3.61 10.42
C GLU A 283 -25.40 3.26 11.78
N GLN A 284 -24.62 2.17 11.88
CA GLN A 284 -24.08 1.71 13.14
C GLN A 284 -22.81 2.46 13.54
N LEU A 285 -22.73 2.82 14.82
CA LEU A 285 -21.56 3.37 15.49
C LEU A 285 -20.88 2.32 16.36
N PHE A 286 -19.66 2.59 16.82
CA PHE A 286 -19.03 1.77 17.84
C PHE A 286 -19.84 1.74 19.15
N ASP A 287 -19.90 0.57 19.76
CA ASP A 287 -20.59 0.38 21.05
C ASP A 287 -19.78 1.03 22.17
N LYS A 288 -20.35 2.05 22.84
CA LYS A 288 -19.69 2.70 23.99
C LYS A 288 -19.64 1.79 25.23
N GLN A 289 -20.54 0.81 25.31
CA GLN A 289 -20.64 -0.19 26.37
C GLN A 289 -21.35 -1.43 25.84
N LYS A 290 -21.36 -2.51 26.63
CA LYS A 290 -22.09 -3.73 26.31
C LYS A 290 -23.56 -3.40 26.04
N ARG A 291 -24.11 -3.97 24.95
CA ARG A 291 -25.56 -4.00 24.69
C ARG A 291 -26.20 -5.14 25.49
N ASP A 292 -27.51 -5.06 25.70
CA ASP A 292 -28.27 -6.08 26.43
C ASP A 292 -28.22 -7.43 25.71
N GLU A 293 -28.18 -7.42 24.38
CA GLU A 293 -28.09 -8.59 23.54
C GLU A 293 -26.67 -8.76 22.96
N GLY A 294 -26.30 -10.03 22.72
CA GLY A 294 -25.03 -10.38 22.11
C GLY A 294 -23.94 -10.80 23.09
N ARG A 295 -23.09 -11.69 22.64
CA ARG A 295 -21.91 -12.15 23.36
C ARG A 295 -20.68 -11.41 22.86
N TYR A 296 -19.91 -10.87 23.79
CA TYR A 296 -18.69 -10.12 23.48
C TYR A 296 -17.42 -10.93 23.76
N VAL A 297 -16.38 -10.67 22.98
CA VAL A 297 -14.99 -11.09 23.23
C VAL A 297 -14.10 -9.88 22.94
N VAL A 298 -13.11 -9.65 23.78
CA VAL A 298 -12.08 -8.62 23.57
C VAL A 298 -10.81 -9.31 23.08
N GLY A 299 -10.39 -9.00 21.86
CA GLY A 299 -9.08 -9.41 21.32
C GLY A 299 -8.02 -8.41 21.69
N PHE A 300 -6.83 -8.88 22.02
CA PHE A 300 -5.70 -8.04 22.40
C PHE A 300 -4.43 -8.43 21.65
N ASP A 301 -3.78 -7.43 21.07
CA ASP A 301 -2.42 -7.52 20.52
C ASP A 301 -1.53 -6.51 21.27
N PRO A 302 -0.52 -6.98 22.02
CA PRO A 302 0.33 -6.13 22.86
C PRO A 302 1.47 -5.49 22.09
N SER A 303 1.91 -4.30 22.51
CA SER A 303 3.20 -3.72 22.12
C SER A 303 4.07 -3.41 23.34
N GLN A 304 5.36 -3.14 23.09
CA GLN A 304 6.27 -2.72 24.16
C GLN A 304 6.08 -1.26 24.59
N GLY A 305 5.19 -0.49 23.93
CA GLY A 305 4.93 0.91 24.25
C GLY A 305 6.06 1.89 23.91
N LEU A 306 6.97 1.49 23.01
CA LEU A 306 8.16 2.28 22.64
C LEU A 306 7.97 3.10 21.33
N GLY A 307 6.73 3.32 20.92
CA GLY A 307 6.39 4.21 19.81
C GLY A 307 6.52 3.62 18.39
N LYS A 308 6.90 2.34 18.24
CA LYS A 308 7.01 1.68 16.93
C LYS A 308 5.80 0.83 16.59
N ASP A 309 5.36 -0.02 17.54
CA ASP A 309 4.22 -0.92 17.36
C ASP A 309 3.06 -0.47 18.24
N TYR A 310 1.84 -0.75 17.83
CA TYR A 310 0.64 -0.38 18.55
C TYR A 310 0.17 -1.50 19.47
N SER A 311 -0.33 -1.11 20.66
CA SER A 311 -1.18 -1.99 21.46
C SER A 311 -2.62 -1.81 21.03
N VAL A 312 -3.32 -2.90 20.78
CA VAL A 312 -4.66 -2.89 20.22
C VAL A 312 -5.61 -3.74 21.07
N LEU A 313 -6.78 -3.18 21.40
CA LEU A 313 -7.93 -3.90 21.92
C LEU A 313 -9.08 -3.78 20.93
N ILE A 314 -9.69 -4.91 20.54
CA ILE A 314 -10.88 -4.96 19.70
C ILE A 314 -11.98 -5.74 20.40
N ALA A 315 -13.10 -5.09 20.67
CA ALA A 315 -14.31 -5.78 21.13
C ALA A 315 -15.11 -6.28 19.92
N VAL A 316 -15.39 -7.56 19.87
CA VAL A 316 -16.23 -8.19 18.86
C VAL A 316 -17.50 -8.73 19.53
N ARG A 317 -18.66 -8.39 18.95
CA ARG A 317 -19.97 -8.85 19.41
C ARG A 317 -20.56 -9.86 18.43
N GLN A 318 -21.07 -10.98 18.95
CA GLN A 318 -21.85 -11.93 18.17
C GLN A 318 -23.33 -11.60 18.25
N GLU A 319 -23.97 -11.47 17.10
CA GLU A 319 -25.41 -11.26 16.95
C GLU A 319 -26.20 -12.60 17.00
N SER A 320 -27.50 -12.50 17.14
CA SER A 320 -28.41 -13.68 17.17
C SER A 320 -28.40 -14.49 15.88
N ASP A 321 -28.11 -13.88 14.73
CA ASP A 321 -27.97 -14.52 13.42
C ASP A 321 -26.59 -15.18 13.23
N GLY A 322 -25.73 -15.10 14.23
CA GLY A 322 -24.37 -15.62 14.23
C GLY A 322 -23.35 -14.72 13.53
N SER A 323 -23.71 -13.53 13.05
CA SER A 323 -22.75 -12.55 12.55
C SER A 323 -21.91 -11.94 13.68
N LEU A 324 -20.74 -11.45 13.36
CA LEU A 324 -19.80 -10.82 14.27
C LEU A 324 -19.65 -9.34 13.92
N VAL A 325 -19.99 -8.47 14.84
CA VAL A 325 -19.84 -7.03 14.69
C VAL A 325 -18.56 -6.58 15.39
N VAL A 326 -17.72 -5.79 14.72
CA VAL A 326 -16.60 -5.10 15.35
C VAL A 326 -17.16 -3.97 16.20
N ALA A 327 -17.36 -4.27 17.49
CA ALA A 327 -18.13 -3.43 18.38
C ALA A 327 -17.39 -2.18 18.83
N ASN A 328 -16.07 -2.26 19.04
CA ASN A 328 -15.23 -1.10 19.36
C ASN A 328 -13.74 -1.43 19.17
N VAL A 329 -12.92 -0.39 19.04
CA VAL A 329 -11.47 -0.47 18.82
C VAL A 329 -10.74 0.57 19.68
N TRP A 330 -9.66 0.15 20.31
CA TRP A 330 -8.70 1.02 20.96
C TRP A 330 -7.30 0.68 20.43
N ARG A 331 -6.53 1.71 20.04
CA ARG A 331 -5.18 1.59 19.47
C ARG A 331 -4.27 2.68 20.02
N ARG A 332 -3.13 2.31 20.63
CA ARG A 332 -2.15 3.24 21.17
C ARG A 332 -0.73 2.67 21.12
N ASN A 333 0.27 3.52 20.91
CA ASN A 333 1.68 3.15 20.88
C ASN A 333 2.53 3.83 21.98
N ASP A 334 1.89 4.59 22.86
CA ASP A 334 2.51 5.38 23.93
C ASP A 334 2.15 4.87 25.35
N PHE A 335 1.48 3.71 25.44
CA PHE A 335 1.09 3.13 26.71
C PHE A 335 2.10 2.11 27.19
N SER A 336 2.59 2.28 28.42
CA SER A 336 3.41 1.24 29.09
C SER A 336 2.59 -0.03 29.33
N PRO A 337 3.22 -1.20 29.50
CA PRO A 337 2.52 -2.43 29.83
C PRO A 337 1.59 -2.31 31.04
N ASP A 338 1.97 -1.52 32.03
CA ASP A 338 1.16 -1.25 33.23
C ASP A 338 -0.16 -0.53 32.89
N LYS A 339 -0.12 0.51 32.03
CA LYS A 339 -1.31 1.21 31.54
C LYS A 339 -2.14 0.34 30.59
N GLN A 340 -1.50 -0.52 29.80
CA GLN A 340 -2.21 -1.47 28.97
C GLN A 340 -3.00 -2.47 29.83
N ALA A 341 -2.45 -2.93 30.96
CA ALA A 341 -3.18 -3.80 31.91
C ALA A 341 -4.42 -3.12 32.48
N ASP A 342 -4.36 -1.83 32.81
CA ASP A 342 -5.53 -1.06 33.22
C ASP A 342 -6.61 -1.03 32.12
N MET A 343 -6.21 -0.77 30.87
CA MET A 343 -7.12 -0.75 29.73
C MET A 343 -7.76 -2.11 29.47
N ILE A 344 -6.99 -3.20 29.60
CA ILE A 344 -7.53 -4.57 29.50
C ILE A 344 -8.65 -4.77 30.55
N GLY A 345 -8.36 -4.45 31.80
CA GLY A 345 -9.35 -4.57 32.89
C GLY A 345 -10.62 -3.74 32.65
N GLU A 346 -10.44 -2.48 32.22
CA GLU A 346 -11.55 -1.60 31.88
C GLU A 346 -12.41 -2.17 30.74
N TRP A 347 -11.79 -2.63 29.66
CA TRP A 347 -12.50 -3.15 28.48
C TRP A 347 -13.22 -4.47 28.76
N CYS A 348 -12.58 -5.42 29.43
CA CYS A 348 -13.21 -6.67 29.82
C CYS A 348 -14.41 -6.44 30.75
N LYS A 349 -14.31 -5.50 31.68
CA LYS A 349 -15.43 -5.07 32.55
C LYS A 349 -16.54 -4.37 31.76
N ARG A 350 -16.19 -3.41 30.90
CA ARG A 350 -17.11 -2.60 30.08
C ARG A 350 -18.02 -3.48 29.23
N TYR A 351 -17.45 -4.50 28.59
CA TYR A 351 -18.16 -5.42 27.69
C TYR A 351 -18.60 -6.72 28.39
N SER A 352 -18.27 -6.93 29.67
CA SER A 352 -18.45 -8.20 30.38
C SER A 352 -17.95 -9.39 29.56
N ALA A 353 -16.73 -9.26 29.01
CA ALA A 353 -16.18 -10.12 27.98
C ALA A 353 -14.88 -10.76 28.43
N PRO A 354 -14.59 -12.02 27.98
CA PRO A 354 -13.27 -12.61 28.12
C PRO A 354 -12.26 -11.88 27.25
N LEU A 355 -10.98 -11.95 27.64
CA LEU A 355 -9.83 -11.49 26.89
C LEU A 355 -9.28 -12.64 26.04
N ALA A 356 -9.09 -12.42 24.75
CA ALA A 356 -8.41 -13.34 23.84
C ALA A 356 -7.10 -12.71 23.35
N ALA A 357 -5.98 -13.42 23.54
CA ALA A 357 -4.67 -12.96 23.12
C ALA A 357 -3.70 -14.13 22.89
N GLU A 358 -2.51 -13.85 22.36
CA GLU A 358 -1.45 -14.84 22.07
C GLU A 358 -0.79 -15.40 23.36
N ASP A 359 -0.27 -16.63 23.30
CA ASP A 359 0.33 -17.38 24.45
C ASP A 359 1.87 -17.31 24.52
N VAL A 360 2.51 -16.25 24.07
CA VAL A 360 3.98 -16.18 24.12
C VAL A 360 4.46 -15.19 25.17
N GLY A 361 5.56 -15.53 25.87
CA GLY A 361 6.36 -14.81 26.88
C GLY A 361 5.92 -13.43 27.41
N PHE A 362 5.31 -12.63 26.55
CA PHE A 362 4.72 -11.34 26.87
C PHE A 362 3.47 -11.44 27.72
N GLN A 363 2.69 -12.52 27.60
CA GLN A 363 1.46 -12.75 28.37
C GLN A 363 1.74 -13.06 29.84
N ARG A 364 2.85 -13.72 30.14
CA ARG A 364 3.22 -13.90 31.55
C ARG A 364 3.41 -12.57 32.24
N LEU A 365 3.92 -11.56 31.52
CA LEU A 365 4.04 -10.21 32.04
C LEU A 365 2.65 -9.59 32.28
N PHE A 366 1.72 -9.67 31.34
CA PHE A 366 0.38 -9.11 31.51
C PHE A 366 -0.43 -9.85 32.54
N GLN A 367 -0.36 -11.17 32.60
CA GLN A 367 -1.01 -11.95 33.65
C GLN A 367 -0.51 -11.54 35.03
N SER A 368 0.81 -11.41 35.23
CA SER A 368 1.39 -10.95 36.49
C SER A 368 0.99 -9.51 36.83
N LEU A 369 0.88 -8.63 35.85
CA LEU A 369 0.45 -7.24 36.05
C LEU A 369 -1.03 -7.17 36.44
N LEU A 370 -1.88 -7.94 35.78
CA LEU A 370 -3.32 -8.02 36.11
C LEU A 370 -3.55 -8.58 37.52
N GLU A 371 -2.83 -9.66 37.87
CA GLU A 371 -2.86 -10.25 39.22
C GLU A 371 -2.37 -9.25 40.29
N ALA A 372 -1.25 -8.56 40.03
CA ALA A 372 -0.70 -7.56 40.95
C ALA A 372 -1.65 -6.36 41.16
N LYS A 373 -2.46 -6.04 40.16
CA LYS A 373 -3.50 -4.98 40.23
C LYS A 373 -4.83 -5.47 40.77
N GLY A 374 -4.99 -6.76 41.04
CA GLY A 374 -6.26 -7.36 41.46
C GLY A 374 -7.32 -7.35 40.37
N ILE A 375 -6.90 -7.26 39.10
CA ILE A 375 -7.79 -7.26 37.94
C ILE A 375 -8.03 -8.70 37.51
N ASN A 376 -9.26 -9.18 37.71
CA ASN A 376 -9.66 -10.54 37.34
C ASN A 376 -10.28 -10.52 35.92
N VAL A 377 -9.63 -11.21 34.99
CA VAL A 377 -10.05 -11.32 33.58
C VAL A 377 -10.19 -12.79 33.20
N ASP A 378 -11.29 -13.18 32.58
CA ASP A 378 -11.45 -14.50 31.93
C ASP A 378 -10.56 -14.53 30.68
N TYR A 379 -9.33 -15.06 30.86
CA TYR A 379 -8.35 -15.14 29.82
C TYR A 379 -8.54 -16.37 28.94
N ARG A 380 -8.58 -16.15 27.61
CA ARG A 380 -8.70 -17.19 26.60
C ARG A 380 -7.51 -17.16 25.66
N GLN A 381 -6.75 -18.19 25.72
CA GLN A 381 -5.55 -18.35 24.94
C GLN A 381 -5.85 -18.65 23.47
N SER A 382 -5.29 -17.85 22.57
CA SER A 382 -5.15 -18.21 21.16
C SER A 382 -3.79 -18.86 20.96
N ARG A 383 -3.76 -20.12 20.52
CA ARG A 383 -2.51 -20.85 20.32
C ARG A 383 -1.80 -20.34 19.04
N VAL A 384 -0.82 -19.48 19.19
CA VAL A 384 -0.03 -18.86 18.08
C VAL A 384 1.47 -19.00 18.31
N SER A 385 1.91 -20.04 19.00
CA SER A 385 3.30 -20.22 19.43
C SER A 385 4.30 -20.47 18.27
N ASN A 386 3.86 -20.60 17.02
CA ASN A 386 4.71 -20.73 15.84
C ASN A 386 4.04 -20.20 14.57
N LYS A 387 4.84 -20.04 13.49
CA LYS A 387 4.39 -19.54 12.18
C LYS A 387 3.15 -20.26 11.64
N GLY A 388 3.09 -21.58 11.76
CA GLY A 388 1.95 -22.38 11.27
C GLY A 388 0.64 -22.08 12.01
N LEU A 389 0.71 -21.82 13.32
CA LEU A 389 -0.45 -21.47 14.13
C LEU A 389 -0.95 -20.06 13.85
N LYS A 390 -0.03 -19.10 13.61
CA LYS A 390 -0.38 -17.75 13.16
C LYS A 390 -1.12 -17.80 11.82
N GLN A 391 -0.62 -18.58 10.88
CA GLN A 391 -1.27 -18.78 9.58
C GLN A 391 -2.67 -19.42 9.73
N ALA A 392 -2.80 -20.40 10.61
CA ALA A 392 -4.10 -21.04 10.90
C ALA A 392 -5.10 -20.04 11.51
N LEU A 393 -4.65 -19.14 12.39
CA LEU A 393 -5.48 -18.09 12.98
C LEU A 393 -5.98 -17.11 11.91
N LEU A 394 -5.08 -16.60 11.06
CA LEU A 394 -5.43 -15.71 9.97
C LEU A 394 -6.34 -16.37 8.93
N ASN A 395 -6.13 -17.66 8.64
CA ASN A 395 -7.04 -18.42 7.77
C ASN A 395 -8.44 -18.60 8.35
N ARG A 396 -8.58 -18.77 9.67
CA ARG A 396 -9.91 -18.83 10.31
C ARG A 396 -10.63 -17.48 10.20
N LEU A 397 -9.92 -16.36 10.41
CA LEU A 397 -10.48 -15.03 10.18
C LEU A 397 -10.94 -14.85 8.73
N ARG A 398 -10.14 -15.32 7.74
CA ARG A 398 -10.52 -15.30 6.31
C ARG A 398 -11.86 -15.99 6.06
N VAL A 399 -12.07 -17.17 6.63
CA VAL A 399 -13.33 -17.93 6.46
C VAL A 399 -14.55 -17.14 6.95
N TRP A 400 -14.42 -16.35 8.02
CA TRP A 400 -15.51 -15.50 8.49
C TRP A 400 -15.83 -14.36 7.50
N PHE A 401 -14.81 -13.76 6.87
CA PHE A 401 -15.01 -12.79 5.81
C PHE A 401 -15.63 -13.41 4.56
N GLU A 402 -15.16 -14.57 4.11
CA GLU A 402 -15.71 -15.29 2.95
C GLU A 402 -17.19 -15.66 3.14
N ARG A 403 -17.59 -15.95 4.37
CA ARG A 403 -19.00 -16.24 4.73
C ARG A 403 -19.86 -14.98 4.87
N GLY A 404 -19.28 -13.79 4.72
CA GLY A 404 -19.99 -12.53 4.91
C GLY A 404 -20.53 -12.37 6.33
N LYS A 405 -19.83 -12.90 7.35
CA LYS A 405 -20.29 -12.90 8.73
C LYS A 405 -19.58 -11.88 9.63
N ILE A 406 -18.71 -11.04 9.09
CA ILE A 406 -18.11 -9.91 9.82
C ILE A 406 -18.77 -8.63 9.35
N VAL A 407 -19.24 -7.83 10.29
CA VAL A 407 -19.92 -6.55 10.06
C VAL A 407 -19.07 -5.44 10.67
N PHE A 408 -18.82 -4.38 9.89
CA PHE A 408 -18.15 -3.17 10.35
C PHE A 408 -19.17 -2.04 10.53
N PRO A 409 -19.22 -1.37 11.70
CA PRO A 409 -19.96 -0.15 11.87
C PRO A 409 -19.31 0.98 11.03
N TYR A 410 -20.12 1.79 10.35
CA TYR A 410 -19.61 2.80 9.41
C TYR A 410 -20.44 4.10 9.44
N GLY A 411 -21.10 4.39 10.56
CA GLY A 411 -22.13 5.44 10.66
C GLY A 411 -21.57 6.86 10.67
N ASP A 412 -20.44 7.13 11.34
CA ASP A 412 -19.84 8.48 11.41
C ASP A 412 -18.38 8.51 10.98
N ASP A 413 -17.82 9.71 10.81
CA ASP A 413 -16.45 9.90 10.32
C ASP A 413 -15.39 9.36 11.29
N ALA A 414 -15.64 9.34 12.58
CA ALA A 414 -14.73 8.80 13.58
C ALA A 414 -14.66 7.28 13.48
N THR A 415 -15.82 6.62 13.40
CA THR A 415 -15.96 5.17 13.20
C THR A 415 -15.34 4.75 11.85
N ARG A 416 -15.67 5.47 10.77
CA ARG A 416 -15.13 5.22 9.42
C ARG A 416 -13.61 5.24 9.38
N ARG A 417 -13.00 6.21 10.05
CA ARG A 417 -11.54 6.34 10.09
C ARG A 417 -10.89 5.09 10.68
N VAL A 418 -11.36 4.64 11.84
CA VAL A 418 -10.81 3.47 12.52
C VAL A 418 -11.08 2.19 11.74
N VAL A 419 -12.29 2.03 11.18
CA VAL A 419 -12.61 0.87 10.34
C VAL A 419 -11.73 0.82 9.10
N ASN A 420 -11.48 1.96 8.46
CA ASN A 420 -10.56 2.02 7.31
C ASN A 420 -9.13 1.59 7.67
N GLU A 421 -8.62 1.92 8.87
CA GLU A 421 -7.33 1.41 9.34
C GLU A 421 -7.32 -0.13 9.45
N ILE A 422 -8.39 -0.75 9.95
CA ILE A 422 -8.52 -2.23 9.99
C ILE A 422 -8.53 -2.81 8.57
N LEU A 423 -9.28 -2.18 7.65
CA LEU A 423 -9.37 -2.64 6.27
C LEU A 423 -8.03 -2.53 5.55
N GLU A 424 -7.28 -1.44 5.79
CA GLU A 424 -5.93 -1.24 5.24
C GLU A 424 -4.98 -2.37 5.69
N GLU A 425 -4.98 -2.71 6.98
CA GLU A 425 -4.15 -3.81 7.49
C GLU A 425 -4.62 -5.18 6.95
N LEU A 426 -5.93 -5.44 6.83
CA LEU A 426 -6.47 -6.68 6.23
C LEU A 426 -6.02 -6.81 4.76
N GLU A 427 -6.23 -5.75 3.98
CA GLU A 427 -5.92 -5.69 2.55
C GLU A 427 -4.40 -5.78 2.26
N ALA A 428 -3.54 -5.56 3.28
CA ALA A 428 -2.10 -5.72 3.18
C ALA A 428 -1.62 -7.20 3.32
N HIS A 429 -2.50 -8.15 3.60
CA HIS A 429 -2.14 -9.56 3.70
C HIS A 429 -2.27 -10.26 2.34
N ALA A 430 -1.17 -10.85 1.87
CA ALA A 430 -1.12 -11.56 0.59
C ALA A 430 -0.58 -12.99 0.71
N TRP A 431 -0.96 -13.85 -0.23
CA TRP A 431 -0.39 -15.18 -0.39
C TRP A 431 0.96 -15.09 -1.09
N LYS A 432 2.01 -15.67 -0.49
CA LYS A 432 3.33 -15.81 -1.10
C LYS A 432 3.88 -17.21 -0.86
N SER A 433 4.03 -17.98 -1.93
CA SER A 433 4.54 -19.36 -1.86
C SER A 433 3.77 -20.26 -0.88
N GLY A 434 2.45 -20.07 -0.77
CA GLY A 434 1.58 -20.83 0.12
C GLY A 434 1.52 -20.32 1.57
N ASP A 435 2.28 -19.29 1.90
CA ASP A 435 2.27 -18.62 3.20
C ASP A 435 1.51 -17.29 3.13
N ILE A 436 0.83 -16.93 4.22
CA ILE A 436 0.30 -15.57 4.40
C ILE A 436 1.45 -14.67 4.83
N VAL A 437 1.71 -13.63 4.05
CA VAL A 437 2.68 -12.59 4.37
C VAL A 437 1.96 -11.26 4.54
N ASP A 438 2.42 -10.49 5.51
CA ASP A 438 2.02 -9.13 5.70
C ASP A 438 2.94 -8.24 4.87
N THR A 439 2.37 -7.41 4.01
CA THR A 439 3.07 -6.44 3.17
C THR A 439 2.88 -5.00 3.68
N GLY A 440 2.11 -4.82 4.74
CA GLY A 440 1.83 -3.54 5.39
C GLY A 440 2.89 -3.12 6.40
N ALA A 441 2.71 -1.93 6.95
CA ALA A 441 3.57 -1.40 8.03
C ALA A 441 3.22 -1.97 9.40
N HIS A 442 1.96 -2.33 9.60
CA HIS A 442 1.39 -2.79 10.85
C HIS A 442 0.37 -3.91 10.57
N ASN A 443 0.21 -4.83 11.54
CA ASN A 443 -0.80 -5.88 11.52
C ASN A 443 -1.48 -6.06 12.88
N ASP A 444 -1.31 -5.10 13.77
CA ASP A 444 -1.76 -5.17 15.16
C ASP A 444 -3.29 -5.25 15.26
N LEU A 445 -4.00 -4.49 14.41
CA LEU A 445 -5.47 -4.51 14.32
C LEU A 445 -5.99 -5.86 13.82
N VAL A 446 -5.34 -6.41 12.80
CA VAL A 446 -5.72 -7.72 12.24
C VAL A 446 -5.47 -8.83 13.24
N MET A 447 -4.36 -8.78 14.00
CA MET A 447 -4.05 -9.78 15.02
C MET A 447 -5.04 -9.71 16.17
N ALA A 448 -5.33 -8.52 16.72
CA ALA A 448 -6.34 -8.36 17.77
C ALA A 448 -7.73 -8.84 17.30
N LEU A 449 -8.14 -8.51 16.07
CA LEU A 449 -9.40 -8.99 15.48
C LEU A 449 -9.42 -10.52 15.36
N ALA A 450 -8.33 -11.12 14.87
CA ALA A 450 -8.22 -12.56 14.68
C ALA A 450 -8.30 -13.30 16.01
N HIS A 451 -7.67 -12.79 17.08
CA HIS A 451 -7.77 -13.36 18.43
C HIS A 451 -9.22 -13.35 18.95
N ALA A 452 -9.94 -12.24 18.78
CA ALA A 452 -11.33 -12.14 19.20
C ALA A 452 -12.23 -13.11 18.41
N VAL A 453 -12.11 -13.12 17.08
CA VAL A 453 -12.94 -13.95 16.18
C VAL A 453 -12.71 -15.44 16.37
N ASP A 454 -11.48 -15.86 16.68
CA ASP A 454 -11.12 -17.25 16.94
C ASP A 454 -11.96 -17.89 18.06
N GLN A 455 -12.34 -17.11 19.09
CA GLN A 455 -13.13 -17.57 20.22
C GLN A 455 -14.58 -17.92 19.86
N PHE A 456 -15.07 -17.46 18.72
CA PHE A 456 -16.40 -17.81 18.19
C PHE A 456 -16.35 -19.07 17.30
N SER A 457 -15.19 -19.42 16.77
CA SER A 457 -15.00 -20.58 15.89
C SER A 457 -15.08 -21.93 16.62
N HIS A 458 -14.73 -21.98 17.90
CA HIS A 458 -14.64 -23.22 18.67
C HIS A 458 -15.97 -23.75 19.22
N GLN A 459 -17.07 -23.01 19.12
CA GLN A 459 -18.36 -23.42 19.70
C GLN A 459 -19.29 -24.16 18.75
N ASN A 460 -19.01 -24.17 17.43
CA ASN A 460 -19.82 -24.93 16.46
C ASN A 460 -19.41 -26.43 16.31
N THR A 461 -18.33 -26.83 16.94
CA THR A 461 -17.97 -28.26 17.07
C THR A 461 -18.23 -28.67 18.50
N GLY A 462 -19.33 -29.41 18.74
CA GLY A 462 -19.78 -29.82 20.07
C GLY A 462 -18.81 -30.72 20.86
N VAL A 463 -17.58 -30.29 21.05
CA VAL A 463 -16.59 -30.92 21.92
C VAL A 463 -16.31 -29.93 23.06
N ALA A 464 -17.03 -30.10 24.13
CA ALA A 464 -16.74 -29.47 25.41
C ALA A 464 -15.36 -29.92 25.89
N TRP A 465 -14.38 -29.03 25.84
CA TRP A 465 -13.11 -29.22 26.57
C TRP A 465 -13.39 -28.87 28.05
N GLY A 466 -13.57 -29.93 28.85
CA GLY A 466 -13.79 -29.77 30.28
C GLY A 466 -12.66 -28.99 30.96
N ALA A 467 -13.06 -27.96 31.68
CA ALA A 467 -12.22 -27.31 32.67
C ALA A 467 -11.78 -28.38 33.71
N ARG A 468 -10.50 -28.76 33.70
CA ARG A 468 -9.90 -29.46 34.82
C ARG A 468 -9.64 -28.45 35.92
N ALA A 469 -10.54 -28.37 36.87
CA ALA A 469 -10.28 -27.80 38.17
C ALA A 469 -9.09 -28.54 38.79
N MET A 470 -8.02 -27.85 39.13
CA MET A 470 -6.95 -28.39 39.98
C MET A 470 -7.48 -28.49 41.41
N GLY A 471 -8.00 -29.70 41.72
CA GLY A 471 -8.23 -30.11 43.10
C GLY A 471 -6.88 -30.37 43.80
N LYS A 472 -6.71 -29.80 44.97
CA LYS A 472 -5.67 -30.16 45.93
C LYS A 472 -5.74 -31.67 46.19
N GLY A 473 -4.68 -32.43 45.90
CA GLY A 473 -4.57 -33.85 46.18
C GLY A 473 -3.20 -34.15 46.78
N GLU A 474 -3.23 -34.67 48.00
CA GLU A 474 -2.10 -35.04 48.84
C GLU A 474 -1.18 -36.08 48.20
N TRP A 475 0.10 -35.95 48.50
CA TRP A 475 1.10 -36.98 48.24
C TRP A 475 0.97 -38.15 49.22
N SER A 476 0.75 -39.36 48.71
CA SER A 476 1.07 -40.59 49.43
C SER A 476 1.92 -41.50 48.53
N GLY A 477 3.06 -41.89 49.01
CA GLY A 477 4.03 -42.71 48.29
C GLY A 477 3.58 -44.18 48.18
N GLY A 478 4.03 -44.83 47.13
CA GLY A 478 3.89 -46.28 46.93
C GLY A 478 4.91 -46.78 45.91
N SER A 479 5.89 -47.51 46.40
CA SER A 479 6.94 -48.23 45.66
C SER A 479 6.35 -49.42 44.89
N GLY A 480 6.75 -49.63 43.64
CA GLY A 480 6.46 -50.82 42.89
C GLY A 480 7.37 -51.05 41.69
N LYS A 481 8.36 -51.88 41.85
CA LYS A 481 9.24 -52.42 40.79
C LYS A 481 8.46 -53.31 39.86
N THR A 482 8.67 -53.24 38.54
CA THR A 482 8.79 -54.46 37.69
C THR A 482 9.36 -54.13 36.30
N LYS A 483 10.50 -54.71 36.06
CA LYS A 483 11.10 -55.48 34.95
C LYS A 483 10.92 -55.06 33.49
N SER A 484 12.11 -54.86 32.91
CA SER A 484 12.54 -54.86 31.53
C SER A 484 12.02 -56.04 30.65
N ARG A 485 11.79 -55.74 29.36
CA ARG A 485 12.10 -56.67 28.27
C ARG A 485 12.57 -55.90 27.03
N SER A 486 13.84 -56.12 26.75
CA SER A 486 14.52 -55.78 25.48
C SER A 486 14.04 -56.70 24.35
N THR A 487 13.92 -56.17 23.15
CA THR A 487 14.10 -56.96 21.92
C THR A 487 14.83 -56.10 20.89
N MET A 488 16.05 -56.50 20.61
CA MET A 488 16.86 -56.14 19.44
C MET A 488 16.17 -56.67 18.18
N PHE A 489 16.23 -55.91 17.06
CA PHE A 489 16.48 -56.50 15.74
C PHE A 489 17.28 -55.54 14.83
N ARG A 490 18.29 -56.10 14.36
CA ARG A 490 19.39 -55.89 13.44
C ARG A 490 19.10 -55.14 12.16
N SER A 491 20.10 -54.39 11.81
CA SER A 491 20.45 -53.87 10.49
C SER A 491 20.51 -54.90 9.36
N VAL A 492 20.14 -54.50 8.13
CA VAL A 492 20.74 -55.02 6.88
C VAL A 492 21.03 -53.84 5.94
N ARG A 493 22.33 -53.69 5.63
CA ARG A 493 22.88 -52.98 4.46
C ARG A 493 22.78 -53.88 3.22
N ARG A 494 22.55 -53.28 2.03
CA ARG A 494 23.12 -53.54 0.68
C ARG A 494 22.07 -53.13 -0.37
N ARG A 495 22.31 -52.43 -1.43
CA ARG A 495 23.47 -52.00 -2.25
C ARG A 495 23.11 -50.67 -2.87
#